data_8c0d3ae0f1cb6a8581281af2a5694ab4
#
_entry.id   8c0d3ae0f1cb6a8581281af2a5694ab4
#
_cell.length_a   1.000
_cell.length_b   1.000
_cell.length_c   1.000
_cell.angle_alpha   90.00
_cell.angle_beta   90.00
_cell.angle_gamma   90.00
#
_symmetry.space_group_name_H-M   'P 1'
#
loop_
_entity.id
_entity.type
_entity.pdbx_description
1 polymer ?
#
loop_
_entity_poly.entity_id
_entity_poly.type
_entity_poly.pdbx_seq_one_letter_code
_entity_poly.pdbx_strand_id
1 'polypeptide(L)'
;DFEKIQKRDCQNISSGHKNLDLELPNGTWPQSCLIEMLSKETTASEMLLLIPTLKKIASQNKYLIMLAPPYLPYIPTFQSFGIREELILVVKTNKVMEKLWVIEQSIRNNSFGALLAWVKEPCTFEKLRKIQLLAKKGNGLNFIFRSLSAKNISSPSPLRIAVYSQKYPL
;
A
#
# COMPACT_ATOMS: atom_id res chain seq x y z
N ASP A 1 7.95 17.15 -32.36
CA ASP A 1 8.41 17.46 -31.00
C ASP A 1 7.45 16.97 -29.92
N PHE A 2 7.20 15.66 -29.94
CA PHE A 2 6.36 14.99 -28.91
C PHE A 2 7.18 14.28 -27.83
N GLU A 3 8.43 14.66 -27.61
CA GLU A 3 9.35 14.02 -26.64
C GLU A 3 9.56 14.81 -25.34
N LYS A 4 8.61 15.62 -24.92
CA LYS A 4 8.52 16.03 -23.52
C LYS A 4 7.41 15.27 -22.82
N ILE A 5 7.47 13.95 -22.87
CA ILE A 5 6.78 13.13 -21.88
C ILE A 5 7.37 13.51 -20.55
N GLN A 6 6.56 14.20 -19.75
CA GLN A 6 6.81 14.55 -18.36
C GLN A 6 7.60 13.42 -17.70
N LYS A 7 8.85 13.69 -17.31
CA LYS A 7 9.51 12.92 -16.27
C LYS A 7 8.55 12.97 -15.08
N ARG A 8 7.78 11.90 -14.89
CA ARG A 8 6.98 11.71 -13.71
C ARG A 8 7.95 11.89 -12.56
N ASP A 9 7.69 12.85 -11.66
CA ASP A 9 8.43 13.00 -10.42
C ASP A 9 8.21 11.72 -9.59
N CYS A 10 8.92 10.67 -9.96
CA CYS A 10 9.03 9.46 -9.17
C CYS A 10 9.83 9.84 -7.93
N GLN A 11 9.13 10.29 -6.91
CA GLN A 11 9.76 10.59 -5.63
C GLN A 11 10.19 9.26 -5.02
N ASN A 12 11.48 9.08 -4.88
CA ASN A 12 12.05 7.94 -4.18
C ASN A 12 11.64 8.00 -2.70
N ILE A 13 10.72 7.13 -2.30
CA ILE A 13 10.22 7.06 -0.93
C ILE A 13 10.85 5.85 -0.23
N SER A 14 11.72 6.13 0.74
CA SER A 14 12.29 5.12 1.64
C SER A 14 11.22 4.49 2.52
N SER A 15 11.45 3.26 2.94
CA SER A 15 10.61 2.62 3.97
C SER A 15 10.78 3.26 5.35
N GLY A 16 11.88 3.98 5.57
CA GLY A 16 12.29 4.50 6.87
C GLY A 16 13.03 3.46 7.74
N HIS A 17 13.24 2.27 7.22
CA HIS A 17 13.95 1.17 7.88
C HIS A 17 15.18 0.77 7.05
N LYS A 18 16.38 1.05 7.56
CA LYS A 18 17.63 0.82 6.82
C LYS A 18 17.77 -0.59 6.26
N ASN A 19 17.48 -1.61 7.06
CA ASN A 19 17.61 -3.00 6.63
C ASN A 19 16.59 -3.36 5.53
N LEU A 20 15.38 -2.82 5.58
CA LEU A 20 14.39 -3.03 4.53
C LEU A 20 14.79 -2.29 3.26
N ASP A 21 15.28 -1.05 3.37
CA ASP A 21 15.71 -0.28 2.21
C ASP A 21 16.84 -0.96 1.44
N LEU A 22 17.74 -1.70 2.12
CA LEU A 22 18.80 -2.48 1.46
C LEU A 22 18.23 -3.60 0.56
N GLU A 23 17.07 -4.14 0.89
CA GLU A 23 16.38 -5.20 0.14
C GLU A 23 15.42 -4.64 -0.92
N LEU A 24 15.02 -3.37 -0.80
CA LEU A 24 14.10 -2.75 -1.74
C LEU A 24 14.80 -2.37 -3.05
N PRO A 25 14.09 -2.42 -4.21
CA PRO A 25 14.63 -1.93 -5.47
C PRO A 25 15.09 -0.47 -5.35
N ASN A 26 16.37 -0.22 -5.65
CA ASN A 26 16.97 1.11 -5.54
C ASN A 26 16.86 1.76 -4.14
N GLY A 27 16.70 0.96 -3.08
CA GLY A 27 16.60 1.45 -1.71
C GLY A 27 15.30 2.15 -1.36
N THR A 28 14.26 2.00 -2.16
CA THR A 28 12.98 2.70 -1.99
C THR A 28 11.79 1.83 -2.37
N TRP A 29 10.59 2.21 -1.93
CA TRP A 29 9.37 1.57 -2.37
C TRP A 29 9.19 1.69 -3.89
N PRO A 30 8.93 0.58 -4.60
CA PRO A 30 8.65 0.65 -6.03
C PRO A 30 7.30 1.34 -6.26
N GLN A 31 7.30 2.37 -7.09
CA GLN A 31 6.09 3.06 -7.52
C GLN A 31 5.50 2.41 -8.78
N SER A 32 4.29 2.81 -9.10
CA SER A 32 3.61 2.34 -10.33
C SER A 32 3.43 0.82 -10.40
N CYS A 33 3.29 0.18 -9.27
CA CYS A 33 3.05 -1.26 -9.18
C CYS A 33 2.27 -1.62 -7.89
N LEU A 34 1.86 -2.87 -7.80
CA LEU A 34 1.34 -3.44 -6.58
C LEU A 34 2.47 -3.91 -5.67
N ILE A 35 2.31 -3.66 -4.37
CA ILE A 35 3.17 -4.19 -3.31
C ILE A 35 2.27 -5.05 -2.42
N GLU A 36 2.50 -6.36 -2.42
CA GLU A 36 1.75 -7.27 -1.55
C GLU A 36 2.41 -7.38 -0.18
N MET A 37 1.62 -7.12 0.85
CA MET A 37 1.97 -7.34 2.24
C MET A 37 1.24 -8.59 2.72
N LEU A 38 1.98 -9.66 3.02
CA LEU A 38 1.42 -10.96 3.38
C LEU A 38 1.58 -11.20 4.87
N SER A 39 0.48 -11.43 5.58
CA SER A 39 0.51 -11.68 7.02
C SER A 39 -0.52 -12.73 7.42
N LYS A 40 -0.23 -13.46 8.50
CA LYS A 40 -1.15 -14.45 9.05
C LYS A 40 -2.35 -13.76 9.71
N GLU A 41 -2.07 -12.76 10.50
CA GLU A 41 -3.06 -11.96 11.22
C GLU A 41 -2.84 -10.50 10.92
N THR A 42 -3.91 -9.73 10.85
CA THR A 42 -3.77 -8.29 10.75
C THR A 42 -3.42 -7.74 12.12
N THR A 43 -2.21 -7.25 12.24
CA THR A 43 -1.68 -6.69 13.48
C THR A 43 -1.30 -5.23 13.29
N ALA A 44 -1.10 -4.52 14.39
CA ALA A 44 -0.55 -3.17 14.36
C ALA A 44 0.86 -3.13 13.75
N SER A 45 1.59 -4.24 13.74
CA SER A 45 2.97 -4.33 13.24
C SER A 45 3.09 -3.97 11.76
N GLU A 46 2.12 -4.37 10.93
CA GLU A 46 2.10 -4.02 9.49
C GLU A 46 1.98 -2.51 9.31
N MET A 47 1.12 -1.89 10.10
CA MET A 47 0.91 -0.45 10.04
C MET A 47 2.13 0.31 10.58
N LEU A 48 2.72 -0.16 11.69
CA LEU A 48 3.93 0.45 12.25
C LEU A 48 5.10 0.40 11.26
N LEU A 49 5.21 -0.67 10.47
CA LEU A 49 6.22 -0.77 9.41
C LEU A 49 6.05 0.34 8.37
N LEU A 50 4.82 0.74 8.07
CA LEU A 50 4.52 1.74 7.04
C LEU A 50 4.47 3.18 7.56
N ILE A 51 4.40 3.42 8.86
CA ILE A 51 4.28 4.77 9.43
C ILE A 51 5.32 5.76 8.89
N PRO A 52 6.63 5.45 8.81
CA PRO A 52 7.60 6.41 8.27
C PRO A 52 7.29 6.81 6.81
N THR A 53 6.87 5.83 6.00
CA THR A 53 6.46 6.04 4.61
C THR A 53 5.21 6.93 4.52
N LEU A 54 4.17 6.61 5.31
CA LEU A 54 2.91 7.37 5.34
C LEU A 54 3.13 8.80 5.82
N LYS A 55 3.97 8.99 6.83
CA LYS A 55 4.38 10.31 7.30
C LYS A 55 5.03 11.14 6.20
N LYS A 56 5.94 10.54 5.43
CA LYS A 56 6.60 11.21 4.30
C LYS A 56 5.60 11.64 3.23
N ILE A 57 4.65 10.76 2.88
CA ILE A 57 3.59 11.04 1.91
C ILE A 57 2.68 12.15 2.40
N ALA A 58 2.22 12.09 3.66
CA ALA A 58 1.35 13.09 4.26
C ALA A 58 2.04 14.47 4.35
N SER A 59 3.35 14.52 4.57
CA SER A 59 4.12 15.78 4.57
C SER A 59 4.12 16.50 3.22
N GLN A 60 3.79 15.77 2.15
CA GLN A 60 3.62 16.30 0.78
C GLN A 60 2.18 16.69 0.46
N ASN A 61 1.30 16.75 1.46
CA ASN A 61 -0.14 17.01 1.32
C ASN A 61 -0.87 16.01 0.40
N LYS A 62 -0.39 14.76 0.34
CA LYS A 62 -1.02 13.69 -0.43
C LYS A 62 -1.93 12.85 0.46
N TYR A 63 -3.05 12.42 -0.11
CA TYR A 63 -4.02 11.58 0.59
C TYR A 63 -3.51 10.17 0.82
N LEU A 64 -3.94 9.59 1.95
CA LEU A 64 -3.77 8.20 2.33
C LEU A 64 -5.14 7.52 2.29
N ILE A 65 -5.34 6.58 1.39
CA ILE A 65 -6.59 5.83 1.28
C ILE A 65 -6.44 4.51 2.02
N MET A 66 -7.33 4.25 2.98
CA MET A 66 -7.43 3.00 3.73
C MET A 66 -8.71 2.29 3.33
N LEU A 67 -8.60 1.25 2.51
CA LEU A 67 -9.72 0.47 2.00
C LEU A 67 -9.94 -0.79 2.82
N ALA A 68 -11.11 -0.88 3.42
CA ALA A 68 -11.55 -2.01 4.24
C ALA A 68 -10.54 -2.40 5.34
N PRO A 69 -10.02 -1.45 6.13
CA PRO A 69 -9.14 -1.80 7.23
C PRO A 69 -9.91 -2.71 8.22
N PRO A 70 -9.24 -3.72 8.80
CA PRO A 70 -9.89 -4.67 9.73
C PRO A 70 -10.36 -4.00 11.01
N TYR A 71 -9.68 -2.93 11.38
CA TYR A 71 -10.03 -2.04 12.49
C TYR A 71 -10.00 -0.60 12.01
N LEU A 72 -10.91 0.22 12.54
CA LEU A 72 -10.85 1.66 12.26
C LEU A 72 -9.53 2.23 12.76
N PRO A 73 -8.86 3.03 11.95
CA PRO A 73 -7.63 3.69 12.39
C PRO A 73 -7.92 4.60 13.58
N TYR A 74 -7.14 4.47 14.63
CA TYR A 74 -7.21 5.38 15.76
C TYR A 74 -6.47 6.67 15.41
N ILE A 75 -7.23 7.66 15.01
CA ILE A 75 -6.72 8.94 14.47
C ILE A 75 -5.68 9.62 15.38
N PRO A 76 -5.86 9.68 16.72
CA PRO A 76 -4.83 10.29 17.57
C PRO A 76 -3.43 9.68 17.43
N THR A 77 -3.34 8.37 17.14
CA THR A 77 -2.05 7.73 16.86
C THR A 77 -1.41 8.28 15.60
N PHE A 78 -2.17 8.46 14.52
CA PHE A 78 -1.65 9.06 13.29
C PHE A 78 -1.23 10.51 13.50
N GLN A 79 -2.03 11.28 14.23
CA GLN A 79 -1.71 12.66 14.59
C GLN A 79 -0.42 12.75 15.41
N SER A 80 -0.17 11.81 16.34
CA SER A 80 1.07 11.78 17.12
C SER A 80 2.32 11.56 16.24
N PHE A 81 2.17 10.95 15.07
CA PHE A 81 3.21 10.81 14.06
C PHE A 81 3.27 11.99 13.07
N GLY A 82 2.44 13.01 13.24
CA GLY A 82 2.39 14.19 12.38
C GLY A 82 1.58 13.97 11.10
N ILE A 83 0.71 12.97 11.05
CA ILE A 83 -0.21 12.71 9.93
C ILE A 83 -1.55 13.36 10.24
N ARG A 84 -1.94 14.35 9.43
CA ARG A 84 -3.20 15.08 9.62
C ARG A 84 -4.40 14.23 9.23
N GLU A 85 -5.46 14.31 10.03
CA GLU A 85 -6.70 13.55 9.83
C GLU A 85 -7.32 13.80 8.44
N GLU A 86 -7.29 15.04 7.96
CA GLU A 86 -7.90 15.45 6.68
C GLU A 86 -7.28 14.74 5.48
N LEU A 87 -6.08 14.16 5.65
CA LEU A 87 -5.41 13.40 4.59
C LEU A 87 -5.72 11.91 4.63
N ILE A 88 -6.46 11.43 5.64
CA ILE A 88 -6.80 10.02 5.80
C ILE A 88 -8.23 9.78 5.32
N LEU A 89 -8.36 9.00 4.24
CA LEU A 89 -9.65 8.58 3.70
C LEU A 89 -9.89 7.11 4.01
N VAL A 90 -10.93 6.82 4.78
CA VAL A 90 -11.30 5.43 5.12
C VAL A 90 -12.51 5.01 4.32
N VAL A 91 -12.38 3.95 3.54
CA VAL A 91 -13.46 3.36 2.75
C VAL A 91 -13.79 1.99 3.34
N LYS A 92 -15.05 1.82 3.77
CA LYS A 92 -15.54 0.57 4.35
C LYS A 92 -16.32 -0.22 3.32
N THR A 93 -15.96 -1.46 3.11
CA THR A 93 -16.73 -2.46 2.36
C THR A 93 -16.26 -3.85 2.72
N ASN A 94 -17.19 -4.82 2.69
CA ASN A 94 -16.89 -6.23 2.96
C ASN A 94 -16.91 -7.08 1.69
N LYS A 95 -17.32 -6.52 0.56
CA LYS A 95 -17.45 -7.26 -0.69
C LYS A 95 -16.18 -7.15 -1.53
N VAL A 96 -15.60 -8.27 -1.91
CA VAL A 96 -14.35 -8.33 -2.71
C VAL A 96 -14.47 -7.51 -3.99
N MET A 97 -15.59 -7.62 -4.70
CA MET A 97 -15.78 -6.91 -5.97
C MET A 97 -15.81 -5.39 -5.78
N GLU A 98 -16.42 -4.91 -4.69
CA GLU A 98 -16.39 -3.48 -4.34
C GLU A 98 -14.98 -3.02 -3.98
N LYS A 99 -14.21 -3.83 -3.21
CA LYS A 99 -12.81 -3.53 -2.90
C LYS A 99 -11.99 -3.37 -4.18
N LEU A 100 -12.10 -4.32 -5.10
CA LEU A 100 -11.37 -4.28 -6.37
C LEU A 100 -11.77 -3.07 -7.21
N TRP A 101 -13.06 -2.74 -7.24
CA TRP A 101 -13.56 -1.56 -7.94
C TRP A 101 -12.99 -0.26 -7.33
N VAL A 102 -12.99 -0.12 -6.00
CA VAL A 102 -12.41 1.06 -5.31
C VAL A 102 -10.91 1.17 -5.61
N ILE A 103 -10.17 0.07 -5.58
CA ILE A 103 -8.75 0.06 -5.94
C ILE A 103 -8.56 0.58 -7.38
N GLU A 104 -9.33 0.05 -8.34
CA GLU A 104 -9.26 0.49 -9.74
C GLU A 104 -9.56 1.97 -9.88
N GLN A 105 -10.63 2.47 -9.25
CA GLN A 105 -11.00 3.89 -9.33
C GLN A 105 -9.96 4.79 -8.68
N SER A 106 -9.42 4.39 -7.53
CA SER A 106 -8.37 5.14 -6.84
C SER A 106 -7.13 5.28 -7.73
N ILE A 107 -6.67 4.19 -8.32
CA ILE A 107 -5.49 4.18 -9.20
C ILE A 107 -5.75 5.04 -10.46
N ARG A 108 -6.93 4.91 -11.07
CA ARG A 108 -7.28 5.70 -12.27
C ARG A 108 -7.29 7.21 -12.00
N ASN A 109 -7.86 7.61 -10.87
CA ASN A 109 -7.93 9.03 -10.49
C ASN A 109 -6.57 9.59 -10.08
N ASN A 110 -5.63 8.74 -9.67
CA ASN A 110 -4.25 9.11 -9.32
C ASN A 110 -4.16 10.33 -8.36
N SER A 111 -5.12 10.44 -7.44
CA SER A 111 -5.27 11.59 -6.53
C SER A 111 -4.76 11.33 -5.10
N PHE A 112 -4.01 10.25 -4.90
CA PHE A 112 -3.51 9.82 -3.60
C PHE A 112 -1.98 9.60 -3.62
N GLY A 113 -1.37 9.61 -2.44
CA GLY A 113 0.05 9.25 -2.26
C GLY A 113 0.25 7.78 -1.93
N ALA A 114 -0.64 7.22 -1.10
CA ALA A 114 -0.67 5.79 -0.78
C ALA A 114 -2.08 5.24 -0.69
N LEU A 115 -2.27 4.05 -1.26
CA LEU A 115 -3.45 3.21 -1.11
C LEU A 115 -3.07 2.00 -0.27
N LEU A 116 -3.76 1.79 0.84
CA LEU A 116 -3.65 0.64 1.72
C LEU A 116 -4.97 -0.14 1.64
N ALA A 117 -4.96 -1.28 0.94
CA ALA A 117 -6.17 -2.06 0.71
C ALA A 117 -6.08 -3.45 1.35
N TRP A 118 -7.01 -3.78 2.24
CA TRP A 118 -7.10 -5.09 2.89
C TRP A 118 -7.99 -6.01 2.08
N VAL A 119 -7.36 -6.90 1.31
CA VAL A 119 -8.00 -7.93 0.47
C VAL A 119 -7.56 -9.30 0.96
N LYS A 120 -8.10 -9.73 2.09
CA LYS A 120 -7.76 -11.02 2.71
C LYS A 120 -8.45 -12.20 2.02
N GLU A 121 -9.52 -11.95 1.30
CA GLU A 121 -10.26 -12.94 0.54
C GLU A 121 -9.46 -13.44 -0.66
N PRO A 122 -9.74 -14.66 -1.14
CA PRO A 122 -9.13 -15.18 -2.35
C PRO A 122 -9.37 -14.24 -3.55
N CYS A 123 -8.30 -13.94 -4.25
CA CYS A 123 -8.34 -13.09 -5.44
C CYS A 123 -7.58 -13.78 -6.58
N THR A 124 -8.19 -13.84 -7.77
CA THR A 124 -7.57 -14.50 -8.91
C THR A 124 -6.39 -13.70 -9.47
N PHE A 125 -5.48 -14.42 -10.12
CA PHE A 125 -4.33 -13.82 -10.78
C PHE A 125 -4.74 -12.74 -11.79
N GLU A 126 -5.78 -13.01 -12.59
CA GLU A 126 -6.28 -12.09 -13.63
C GLU A 126 -6.77 -10.77 -13.05
N LYS A 127 -7.48 -10.81 -11.91
CA LYS A 127 -7.95 -9.60 -11.22
C LYS A 127 -6.78 -8.77 -10.70
N LEU A 128 -5.80 -9.42 -10.08
CA LEU A 128 -4.58 -8.73 -9.62
C LEU A 128 -3.76 -8.19 -10.79
N ARG A 129 -3.67 -8.93 -11.89
CA ARG A 129 -2.97 -8.48 -13.10
C ARG A 129 -3.61 -7.23 -13.70
N LYS A 130 -4.93 -7.17 -13.74
CA LYS A 130 -5.65 -5.97 -14.20
C LYS A 130 -5.27 -4.75 -13.35
N ILE A 131 -5.27 -4.90 -12.02
CA ILE A 131 -4.88 -3.82 -11.10
C ILE A 131 -3.41 -3.45 -11.28
N GLN A 132 -2.51 -4.42 -11.43
CA GLN A 132 -1.09 -4.19 -11.67
C GLN A 132 -0.86 -3.38 -12.97
N LEU A 133 -1.59 -3.69 -14.03
CA LEU A 133 -1.50 -2.96 -15.30
C LEU A 133 -2.00 -1.51 -15.16
N LEU A 134 -3.03 -1.29 -14.36
CA LEU A 134 -3.50 0.07 -14.05
C LEU A 134 -2.48 0.82 -13.20
N ALA A 135 -1.90 0.17 -12.19
CA ALA A 135 -0.92 0.78 -11.30
C ALA A 135 0.30 1.32 -12.06
N LYS A 136 0.70 0.68 -13.16
CA LYS A 136 1.79 1.17 -14.04
C LYS A 136 1.56 2.58 -14.59
N LYS A 137 0.32 3.04 -14.60
CA LYS A 137 -0.06 4.36 -15.09
C LYS A 137 -0.13 5.42 -13.99
N GLY A 138 -0.12 5.00 -12.73
CA GLY A 138 -0.21 5.86 -11.56
C GLY A 138 1.15 6.16 -10.92
N ASN A 139 1.18 7.07 -9.98
CA ASN A 139 2.38 7.49 -9.24
C ASN A 139 2.30 7.18 -7.74
N GLY A 140 1.16 6.74 -7.22
CA GLY A 140 0.97 6.39 -5.82
C GLY A 140 1.62 5.06 -5.45
N LEU A 141 1.83 4.86 -4.15
CA LEU A 141 2.20 3.56 -3.58
C LEU A 141 0.93 2.74 -3.35
N ASN A 142 0.92 1.49 -3.83
CA ASN A 142 -0.25 0.63 -3.75
C ASN A 142 0.07 -0.61 -2.91
N PHE A 143 -0.26 -0.57 -1.62
CA PHE A 143 -0.09 -1.67 -0.68
C PHE A 143 -1.38 -2.50 -0.61
N ILE A 144 -1.26 -3.79 -0.95
CA ILE A 144 -2.36 -4.75 -0.85
C ILE A 144 -2.04 -5.75 0.25
N PHE A 145 -2.80 -5.70 1.34
CA PHE A 145 -2.66 -6.63 2.46
C PHE A 145 -3.46 -7.90 2.18
N ARG A 146 -2.76 -9.02 2.14
CA ARG A 146 -3.33 -10.33 1.83
C ARG A 146 -2.99 -11.35 2.92
N SER A 147 -3.74 -12.45 2.95
CA SER A 147 -3.43 -13.58 3.81
C SER A 147 -2.06 -14.17 3.47
N LEU A 148 -1.31 -14.60 4.49
CA LEU A 148 -0.03 -15.30 4.32
C LEU A 148 -0.17 -16.57 3.47
N SER A 149 -1.36 -17.20 3.44
CA SER A 149 -1.65 -18.34 2.57
C SER A 149 -1.42 -18.05 1.08
N ALA A 150 -1.47 -16.77 0.67
CA ALA A 150 -1.17 -16.36 -0.69
C ALA A 150 0.32 -16.43 -1.05
N LYS A 151 1.21 -16.68 -0.09
CA LYS A 151 2.67 -16.72 -0.30
C LYS A 151 3.10 -17.66 -1.42
N ASN A 152 2.47 -18.83 -1.48
CA ASN A 152 2.79 -19.88 -2.45
C ASN A 152 1.91 -19.82 -3.71
N ILE A 153 1.04 -18.82 -3.83
CA ILE A 153 0.19 -18.62 -5.00
C ILE A 153 0.87 -17.60 -5.91
N SER A 154 0.86 -17.87 -7.22
CA SER A 154 1.40 -16.96 -8.22
C SER A 154 0.70 -15.60 -8.17
N SER A 155 1.48 -14.53 -8.30
CA SER A 155 0.99 -13.16 -8.30
C SER A 155 1.71 -12.31 -9.35
N PRO A 156 1.04 -11.34 -9.97
CA PRO A 156 1.66 -10.37 -10.87
C PRO A 156 2.38 -9.23 -10.14
N SER A 157 2.31 -9.19 -8.81
CA SER A 157 2.93 -8.15 -8.00
C SER A 157 4.46 -8.26 -8.04
N PRO A 158 5.18 -7.17 -8.42
CA PRO A 158 6.64 -7.20 -8.50
C PRO A 158 7.32 -7.31 -7.14
N LEU A 159 6.67 -6.85 -6.08
CA LEU A 159 7.19 -6.90 -4.72
C LEU A 159 6.18 -7.56 -3.79
N ARG A 160 6.65 -8.55 -3.04
CA ARG A 160 5.85 -9.27 -2.04
C ARG A 160 6.65 -9.38 -0.76
N ILE A 161 6.08 -8.92 0.35
CA ILE A 161 6.72 -8.92 1.66
C ILE A 161 5.87 -9.74 2.62
N ALA A 162 6.47 -10.78 3.20
CA ALA A 162 5.84 -11.54 4.27
C ALA A 162 6.19 -10.90 5.62
N VAL A 163 5.17 -10.49 6.37
CA VAL A 163 5.31 -9.87 7.69
C VAL A 163 4.96 -10.89 8.76
N TYR A 164 5.90 -11.13 9.66
CA TYR A 164 5.73 -12.00 10.81
C TYR A 164 5.83 -11.18 12.09
N SER A 165 4.83 -11.30 12.95
CA SER A 165 4.94 -10.75 14.30
C SER A 165 5.85 -11.65 15.13
N GLN A 166 6.92 -11.10 15.69
CA GLN A 166 7.73 -11.81 16.65
C GLN A 166 6.99 -11.82 17.98
N LYS A 167 6.53 -12.98 18.42
CA LYS A 167 6.08 -13.15 19.79
C LYS A 167 7.33 -13.17 20.65
N TYR A 168 7.58 -12.11 21.41
CA TYR A 168 8.54 -12.21 22.50
C TYR A 168 7.98 -13.21 23.52
N PRO A 169 8.75 -14.23 23.93
CA PRO A 169 8.35 -15.03 25.08
C PRO A 169 8.28 -14.10 26.29
N LEU A 170 7.16 -14.14 27.00
CA LEU A 170 6.98 -13.49 28.31
C LEU A 170 7.94 -14.10 29.33
#